data_d7fdee73de2331d161f744af74f68aa1
#
_entry.id   d7fdee73de2331d161f744af74f68aa1
#
_cell.length_a   1.000
_cell.length_b   1.000
_cell.length_c   1.000
_cell.angle_alpha   90.00
_cell.angle_beta   90.00
_cell.angle_gamma   90.00
#
_symmetry.space_group_name_H-M   'P 1'
#
loop_
_entity.id
_entity.type
_entity.pdbx_description
1 polymer ?
#
loop_
_entity_poly.entity_id
_entity_poly.type
_entity_poly.pdbx_seq_one_letter_code
_entity_poly.pdbx_strand_id
1 'polypeptide(L)'
;MADRGKWRDRAARRRRSRSLLRKILRRGFFVLLAFLAIFVAGFLHFADTVASLQPPATPKADAIVVLTGGFQRIDQAVELLKSGAGNRLLISGVNPATTESQIRRNTQSSADLFKCCVDIGHEAVDTIGNATEAGQWILDRGYRSVLVVTNNYHMPRSLLELRRVRPDTQFIAYPVVNSDLKTSNWLRNPLFIKAILLEYAKYSVASLREFARKHLVPDSEVDAPRQAPQEE
;
A
#
# COMPACT_ATOMS: atom_id res chain seq x y z
N MET A 1 -45.15 57.77 -1.94
CA MET A 1 -44.83 57.12 -0.66
C MET A 1 -44.47 55.61 -0.77
N ALA A 2 -44.44 55.00 -1.96
CA ALA A 2 -44.29 53.54 -2.14
C ALA A 2 -42.85 53.00 -2.25
N ASP A 3 -41.78 53.84 -2.22
CA ASP A 3 -40.42 53.37 -2.54
C ASP A 3 -39.56 53.01 -1.33
N ARG A 4 -39.88 53.46 -0.12
CA ARG A 4 -39.13 53.19 1.10
C ARG A 4 -39.25 51.74 1.59
N GLY A 5 -40.33 51.02 1.26
CA GLY A 5 -40.55 49.62 1.63
C GLY A 5 -39.59 48.68 0.89
N LYS A 6 -39.43 48.84 -0.41
CA LYS A 6 -38.57 47.99 -1.25
C LYS A 6 -37.06 48.04 -0.86
N TRP A 7 -36.59 49.20 -0.40
CA TRP A 7 -35.20 49.34 0.07
C TRP A 7 -34.96 48.64 1.41
N ARG A 8 -35.90 48.68 2.33
CA ARG A 8 -35.82 47.97 3.61
C ARG A 8 -35.83 46.47 3.44
N ASP A 9 -36.66 45.93 2.55
CA ASP A 9 -36.73 44.50 2.28
C ASP A 9 -35.46 43.95 1.57
N ARG A 10 -34.86 44.74 0.66
CA ARG A 10 -33.58 44.40 0.02
C ARG A 10 -32.44 44.41 1.03
N ALA A 11 -32.39 45.35 1.95
CA ALA A 11 -31.37 45.42 3.00
C ALA A 11 -31.52 44.26 4.01
N ALA A 12 -32.74 43.90 4.39
CA ALA A 12 -33.04 42.76 5.26
C ALA A 12 -32.65 41.42 4.59
N ARG A 13 -32.98 41.22 3.31
CA ARG A 13 -32.54 40.05 2.54
C ARG A 13 -31.02 39.94 2.45
N ARG A 14 -30.30 41.04 2.17
CA ARG A 14 -28.83 41.06 2.14
C ARG A 14 -28.21 40.73 3.51
N ARG A 15 -28.77 41.24 4.62
CA ARG A 15 -28.30 40.89 5.97
C ARG A 15 -28.55 39.43 6.30
N ARG A 16 -29.68 38.87 5.93
CA ARG A 16 -30.03 37.46 6.14
C ARG A 16 -29.11 36.53 5.32
N SER A 17 -28.85 36.87 4.06
CA SER A 17 -27.94 36.08 3.21
C SER A 17 -26.48 36.09 3.73
N ARG A 18 -26.00 37.25 4.20
CA ARG A 18 -24.66 37.38 4.82
C ARG A 18 -24.54 36.57 6.12
N SER A 19 -25.60 36.50 6.92
CA SER A 19 -25.61 35.72 8.18
C SER A 19 -25.61 34.23 7.88
N LEU A 20 -26.35 33.76 6.86
CA LEU A 20 -26.37 32.39 6.38
C LEU A 20 -25.00 31.99 5.82
N LEU A 21 -24.41 32.82 4.97
CA LEU A 21 -23.09 32.57 4.41
C LEU A 21 -22.02 32.44 5.51
N ARG A 22 -22.02 33.32 6.51
CA ARG A 22 -21.12 33.21 7.68
C ARG A 22 -21.32 31.90 8.46
N LYS A 23 -22.55 31.44 8.64
CA LYS A 23 -22.86 30.17 9.31
C LYS A 23 -22.34 28.98 8.49
N ILE A 24 -22.55 28.99 7.16
CA ILE A 24 -22.06 27.95 6.26
C ILE A 24 -20.53 27.92 6.28
N LEU A 25 -19.87 29.07 6.12
CA LEU A 25 -18.40 29.17 6.15
C LEU A 25 -17.84 28.69 7.50
N ARG A 26 -18.47 29.06 8.62
CA ARG A 26 -18.04 28.62 9.95
C ARG A 26 -18.20 27.10 10.11
N ARG A 27 -19.34 26.51 9.65
CA ARG A 27 -19.54 25.06 9.68
C ARG A 27 -18.54 24.37 8.77
N GLY A 28 -18.33 24.86 7.54
CA GLY A 28 -17.33 24.34 6.61
C GLY A 28 -15.92 24.36 7.20
N PHE A 29 -15.56 25.45 7.88
CA PHE A 29 -14.28 25.56 8.59
C PHE A 29 -14.10 24.49 9.68
N PHE A 30 -15.12 24.27 10.53
CA PHE A 30 -15.03 23.23 11.57
C PHE A 30 -15.01 21.82 10.99
N VAL A 31 -15.75 21.58 9.90
CA VAL A 31 -15.70 20.30 9.16
C VAL A 31 -14.29 20.07 8.61
N LEU A 32 -13.68 21.09 7.98
CA LEU A 32 -12.32 21.02 7.47
C LEU A 32 -11.30 20.75 8.59
N LEU A 33 -11.45 21.42 9.74
CA LEU A 33 -10.59 21.16 10.90
C LEU A 33 -10.74 19.73 11.42
N ALA A 34 -11.96 19.21 11.47
CA ALA A 34 -12.19 17.83 11.87
C ALA A 34 -11.54 16.83 10.90
N PHE A 35 -11.69 17.04 9.59
CA PHE A 35 -10.98 16.23 8.58
C PHE A 35 -9.47 16.30 8.72
N LEU A 36 -8.92 17.50 8.93
CA LEU A 36 -7.48 17.67 9.14
C LEU A 36 -7.01 16.96 10.41
N ALA A 37 -7.75 17.05 11.49
CA ALA A 37 -7.43 16.36 12.75
C ALA A 37 -7.45 14.83 12.58
N ILE A 38 -8.46 14.30 11.90
CA ILE A 38 -8.55 12.85 11.58
C ILE A 38 -7.37 12.43 10.70
N PHE A 39 -7.04 13.23 9.66
CA PHE A 39 -5.92 12.93 8.77
C PHE A 39 -4.59 12.91 9.51
N VAL A 40 -4.34 13.91 10.37
CA VAL A 40 -3.11 13.99 11.19
C VAL A 40 -3.04 12.84 12.19
N ALA A 41 -4.13 12.54 12.89
CA ALA A 41 -4.17 11.42 13.83
C ALA A 41 -3.92 10.07 13.12
N GLY A 42 -4.54 9.87 11.97
CA GLY A 42 -4.31 8.69 11.13
C GLY A 42 -2.86 8.60 10.62
N PHE A 43 -2.26 9.73 10.22
CA PHE A 43 -0.85 9.77 9.81
C PHE A 43 0.08 9.41 10.97
N LEU A 44 -0.14 9.94 12.16
CA LEU A 44 0.68 9.63 13.34
C LEU A 44 0.57 8.15 13.71
N HIS A 45 -0.64 7.60 13.68
CA HIS A 45 -0.86 6.16 13.90
C HIS A 45 -0.16 5.30 12.84
N PHE A 46 -0.25 5.69 11.57
CA PHE A 46 0.45 5.00 10.47
C PHE A 46 1.97 5.05 10.65
N ALA A 47 2.52 6.23 10.99
CA ALA A 47 3.95 6.41 11.21
C ALA A 47 4.45 5.58 12.40
N ASP A 48 3.69 5.51 13.48
CA ASP A 48 3.98 4.66 14.65
C ASP A 48 3.95 3.17 14.28
N THR A 49 2.93 2.74 13.54
CA THR A 49 2.83 1.37 13.01
C THR A 49 4.05 1.01 12.17
N VAL A 50 4.44 1.88 11.23
CA VAL A 50 5.62 1.68 10.36
C VAL A 50 6.92 1.63 11.17
N ALA A 51 7.06 2.47 12.19
CA ALA A 51 8.25 2.52 13.04
C ALA A 51 8.39 1.28 13.95
N SER A 52 7.26 0.72 14.38
CA SER A 52 7.21 -0.46 15.25
C SER A 52 7.41 -1.79 14.51
N LEU A 53 7.28 -1.80 13.18
CA LEU A 53 7.47 -3.00 12.37
C LEU A 53 8.89 -3.55 12.51
N GLN A 54 9.00 -4.80 12.95
CA GLN A 54 10.27 -5.53 13.07
C GLN A 54 10.17 -6.86 12.30
N PRO A 55 11.26 -7.34 11.69
CA PRO A 55 11.28 -8.68 11.13
C PRO A 55 11.13 -9.72 12.25
N PRO A 56 10.43 -10.84 12.00
CA PRO A 56 10.32 -11.92 12.96
C PRO A 56 11.71 -12.51 13.28
N ALA A 57 11.93 -12.94 14.54
CA ALA A 57 13.22 -13.49 14.97
C ALA A 57 13.56 -14.80 14.24
N THR A 58 12.58 -15.63 13.97
CA THR A 58 12.71 -16.89 13.22
C THR A 58 11.73 -16.89 12.04
N PRO A 59 12.08 -16.21 10.93
CA PRO A 59 11.21 -16.14 9.77
C PRO A 59 11.08 -17.50 9.11
N LYS A 60 9.85 -17.99 8.93
CA LYS A 60 9.58 -19.23 8.22
C LYS A 60 8.19 -19.21 7.58
N ALA A 61 8.13 -19.61 6.30
CA ALA A 61 6.91 -19.76 5.53
C ALA A 61 7.12 -20.78 4.41
N ASP A 62 6.06 -21.11 3.67
CA ASP A 62 6.19 -22.00 2.49
C ASP A 62 7.00 -21.31 1.40
N ALA A 63 6.82 -20.01 1.23
CA ALA A 63 7.47 -19.21 0.19
C ALA A 63 7.79 -17.79 0.63
N ILE A 64 8.58 -17.11 -0.19
CA ILE A 64 8.99 -15.71 -0.02
C ILE A 64 8.53 -14.91 -1.24
N VAL A 65 7.95 -13.75 -1.02
CA VAL A 65 7.64 -12.76 -2.08
C VAL A 65 8.36 -11.47 -1.74
N VAL A 66 9.20 -11.01 -2.65
CA VAL A 66 9.80 -9.67 -2.54
C VAL A 66 9.18 -8.73 -3.56
N LEU A 67 8.77 -7.55 -3.10
CA LEU A 67 8.23 -6.50 -3.94
C LEU A 67 9.33 -5.52 -4.32
N THR A 68 9.60 -5.38 -5.63
CA THR A 68 10.67 -4.52 -6.15
C THR A 68 10.41 -3.02 -5.95
N GLY A 69 11.34 -2.16 -6.37
CA GLY A 69 11.22 -0.70 -6.28
C GLY A 69 11.84 -0.08 -5.03
N GLY A 70 12.67 -0.82 -4.29
CA GLY A 70 13.42 -0.30 -3.14
C GLY A 70 14.78 -0.96 -2.99
N PHE A 71 15.69 -0.25 -2.31
CA PHE A 71 17.06 -0.68 -2.07
C PHE A 71 17.10 -1.88 -1.12
N GLN A 72 18.03 -2.81 -1.34
CA GLN A 72 18.32 -3.99 -0.49
C GLN A 72 17.20 -5.02 -0.30
N ARG A 73 16.02 -4.85 -0.89
CA ARG A 73 14.93 -5.80 -0.69
C ARG A 73 15.23 -7.17 -1.29
N ILE A 74 15.78 -7.18 -2.50
CA ILE A 74 16.10 -8.42 -3.24
C ILE A 74 17.23 -9.15 -2.52
N ASP A 75 18.27 -8.45 -2.09
CA ASP A 75 19.38 -9.05 -1.34
C ASP A 75 18.88 -9.74 -0.06
N GLN A 76 18.04 -9.04 0.71
CA GLN A 76 17.45 -9.59 1.94
C GLN A 76 16.56 -10.81 1.67
N ALA A 77 15.77 -10.80 0.59
CA ALA A 77 14.92 -11.93 0.23
C ALA A 77 15.74 -13.15 -0.22
N VAL A 78 16.82 -12.92 -0.94
CA VAL A 78 17.75 -14.00 -1.35
C VAL A 78 18.46 -14.59 -0.12
N GLU A 79 18.87 -13.78 0.85
CA GLU A 79 19.46 -14.31 2.10
C GLU A 79 18.44 -15.11 2.92
N LEU A 80 17.17 -14.70 2.96
CA LEU A 80 16.10 -15.50 3.56
C LEU A 80 15.90 -16.83 2.84
N LEU A 81 15.95 -16.85 1.51
CA LEU A 81 15.89 -18.10 0.75
C LEU A 81 17.08 -19.02 1.06
N LYS A 82 18.30 -18.48 1.07
CA LYS A 82 19.52 -19.23 1.42
C LYS A 82 19.50 -19.80 2.84
N SER A 83 18.89 -19.07 3.78
CA SER A 83 18.73 -19.52 5.18
C SER A 83 17.61 -20.56 5.36
N GLY A 84 16.84 -20.88 4.30
CA GLY A 84 15.72 -21.82 4.38
C GLY A 84 14.47 -21.25 5.04
N ALA A 85 14.33 -19.93 5.08
CA ALA A 85 13.13 -19.26 5.60
C ALA A 85 11.88 -19.49 4.73
N GLY A 86 12.07 -19.88 3.48
CA GLY A 86 11.05 -20.34 2.53
C GLY A 86 11.65 -21.25 1.48
N ASN A 87 10.83 -22.04 0.82
CA ASN A 87 11.29 -23.03 -0.17
C ASN A 87 11.49 -22.42 -1.56
N ARG A 88 10.87 -21.28 -1.84
CA ARG A 88 10.93 -20.60 -3.14
C ARG A 88 10.73 -19.09 -2.97
N LEU A 89 11.34 -18.32 -3.87
CA LEU A 89 11.28 -16.87 -3.89
C LEU A 89 10.64 -16.37 -5.18
N LEU A 90 9.63 -15.52 -5.09
CA LEU A 90 9.16 -14.68 -6.19
C LEU A 90 9.73 -13.26 -6.04
N ILE A 91 10.38 -12.77 -7.09
CA ILE A 91 10.77 -11.35 -7.22
C ILE A 91 9.72 -10.68 -8.12
N SER A 92 8.75 -9.98 -7.51
CA SER A 92 7.60 -9.40 -8.22
C SER A 92 7.86 -7.96 -8.65
N GLY A 93 7.39 -7.59 -9.85
CA GLY A 93 7.48 -6.25 -10.40
C GLY A 93 8.89 -5.86 -10.88
N VAL A 94 9.62 -6.81 -11.43
CA VAL A 94 10.94 -6.56 -12.01
C VAL A 94 10.77 -5.82 -13.33
N ASN A 95 11.57 -4.75 -13.53
CA ASN A 95 11.57 -4.04 -14.80
C ASN A 95 11.87 -5.04 -15.96
N PRO A 96 11.06 -5.07 -17.04
CA PRO A 96 11.25 -5.98 -18.15
C PRO A 96 12.65 -5.94 -18.79
N ALA A 97 13.35 -4.80 -18.70
CA ALA A 97 14.74 -4.69 -19.17
C ALA A 97 15.78 -5.34 -18.25
N THR A 98 15.40 -5.73 -17.03
CA THR A 98 16.31 -6.35 -16.06
C THR A 98 16.33 -7.86 -16.24
N THR A 99 17.49 -8.43 -16.51
CA THR A 99 17.66 -9.87 -16.72
C THR A 99 17.95 -10.60 -15.42
N GLU A 100 17.62 -11.91 -15.37
CA GLU A 100 17.98 -12.79 -14.27
C GLU A 100 19.48 -12.72 -13.94
N SER A 101 20.34 -12.74 -14.97
CA SER A 101 21.79 -12.67 -14.79
C SER A 101 22.26 -11.38 -14.11
N GLN A 102 21.56 -10.24 -14.33
CA GLN A 102 21.86 -8.99 -13.65
C GLN A 102 21.46 -9.08 -12.17
N ILE A 103 20.27 -9.58 -11.85
CA ILE A 103 19.82 -9.76 -10.48
C ILE A 103 20.77 -10.69 -9.72
N ARG A 104 21.12 -11.82 -10.34
CA ARG A 104 22.02 -12.82 -9.77
C ARG A 104 23.40 -12.24 -9.46
N ARG A 105 23.97 -11.45 -10.37
CA ARG A 105 25.26 -10.77 -10.13
C ARG A 105 25.18 -9.77 -8.99
N ASN A 106 24.12 -8.98 -8.94
CA ASN A 106 23.92 -7.96 -7.91
C ASN A 106 23.77 -8.59 -6.51
N THR A 107 23.08 -9.73 -6.42
CA THR A 107 22.86 -10.48 -5.17
C THR A 107 23.96 -11.49 -4.86
N GLN A 108 25.04 -11.56 -5.67
CA GLN A 108 26.13 -12.53 -5.54
C GLN A 108 25.64 -13.97 -5.36
N SER A 109 24.63 -14.36 -6.16
CA SER A 109 23.97 -15.66 -6.03
C SER A 109 24.39 -16.62 -7.12
N SER A 110 24.37 -17.93 -6.79
CA SER A 110 24.70 -18.99 -7.74
C SER A 110 23.61 -19.17 -8.81
N ALA A 111 23.98 -19.68 -9.96
CA ALA A 111 23.03 -20.03 -11.01
C ALA A 111 22.06 -21.13 -10.56
N ASP A 112 22.55 -22.09 -9.77
CA ASP A 112 21.76 -23.22 -9.30
C ASP A 112 20.63 -22.76 -8.37
N LEU A 113 20.90 -21.80 -7.47
CA LEU A 113 19.89 -21.22 -6.59
C LEU A 113 18.76 -20.56 -7.40
N PHE A 114 19.12 -19.79 -8.42
CA PHE A 114 18.11 -19.13 -9.26
C PHE A 114 17.32 -20.14 -10.07
N LYS A 115 17.98 -21.09 -10.70
CA LYS A 115 17.33 -22.14 -11.50
C LYS A 115 16.37 -23.01 -10.69
N CYS A 116 16.73 -23.38 -9.44
CA CYS A 116 15.86 -24.22 -8.60
C CYS A 116 14.69 -23.45 -8.01
N CYS A 117 14.95 -22.22 -7.53
CA CYS A 117 14.19 -21.73 -6.41
C CYS A 117 13.82 -20.25 -6.49
N VAL A 118 14.12 -19.54 -7.59
CA VAL A 118 13.76 -18.13 -7.79
C VAL A 118 12.93 -17.97 -9.06
N ASP A 119 11.78 -17.37 -8.92
CA ASP A 119 10.92 -16.94 -10.03
C ASP A 119 10.96 -15.42 -10.14
N ILE A 120 10.90 -14.89 -11.37
CA ILE A 120 10.94 -13.46 -11.65
C ILE A 120 9.65 -13.06 -12.35
N GLY A 121 8.92 -12.14 -11.73
CA GLY A 121 7.71 -11.54 -12.28
C GLY A 121 7.98 -10.17 -12.92
N HIS A 122 7.50 -9.98 -14.13
CA HIS A 122 7.69 -8.77 -14.95
C HIS A 122 6.38 -8.05 -15.28
N GLU A 123 5.23 -8.60 -14.88
CA GLU A 123 3.91 -8.08 -15.26
C GLU A 123 3.46 -6.91 -14.39
N ALA A 124 3.93 -6.87 -13.16
CA ALA A 124 3.50 -5.88 -12.19
C ALA A 124 4.18 -4.53 -12.42
N VAL A 125 3.39 -3.48 -12.61
CA VAL A 125 3.85 -2.08 -12.76
C VAL A 125 3.57 -1.23 -11.52
N ASP A 126 2.74 -1.72 -10.60
CA ASP A 126 2.34 -1.05 -9.37
C ASP A 126 2.06 -2.05 -8.23
N THR A 127 1.61 -1.56 -7.07
CA THR A 127 1.35 -2.44 -5.91
C THR A 127 0.14 -3.36 -6.10
N ILE A 128 -0.84 -2.94 -6.89
CA ILE A 128 -2.00 -3.78 -7.21
C ILE A 128 -1.55 -4.90 -8.14
N GLY A 129 -0.76 -4.58 -9.16
CA GLY A 129 -0.13 -5.53 -10.06
C GLY A 129 0.75 -6.54 -9.30
N ASN A 130 1.59 -6.06 -8.39
CA ASN A 130 2.40 -6.93 -7.52
C ASN A 130 1.53 -7.92 -6.72
N ALA A 131 0.41 -7.45 -6.15
CA ALA A 131 -0.48 -8.32 -5.40
C ALA A 131 -1.18 -9.35 -6.30
N THR A 132 -1.55 -8.97 -7.53
CA THR A 132 -2.15 -9.88 -8.51
C THR A 132 -1.15 -10.94 -8.99
N GLU A 133 0.05 -10.52 -9.39
CA GLU A 133 1.14 -11.40 -9.84
C GLU A 133 1.54 -12.39 -8.74
N ALA A 134 1.78 -11.90 -7.52
CA ALA A 134 2.09 -12.75 -6.38
C ALA A 134 0.91 -13.67 -6.00
N GLY A 135 -0.32 -13.15 -6.06
CA GLY A 135 -1.53 -13.91 -5.75
C GLY A 135 -1.75 -15.08 -6.70
N GLN A 136 -1.51 -14.90 -8.01
CA GLN A 136 -1.57 -15.95 -9.00
C GLN A 136 -0.46 -16.99 -8.76
N TRP A 137 0.79 -16.54 -8.56
CA TRP A 137 1.91 -17.41 -8.27
C TRP A 137 1.71 -18.28 -7.02
N ILE A 138 1.12 -17.69 -5.95
CA ILE A 138 0.78 -18.39 -4.71
C ILE A 138 -0.27 -19.48 -4.98
N LEU A 139 -1.30 -19.14 -5.77
CA LEU A 139 -2.37 -20.07 -6.13
C LEU A 139 -1.85 -21.27 -6.91
N ASP A 140 -1.08 -21.02 -7.98
CA ASP A 140 -0.56 -22.04 -8.88
C ASP A 140 0.35 -23.05 -8.17
N ARG A 141 0.98 -22.63 -7.09
CA ARG A 141 1.90 -23.44 -6.30
C ARG A 141 1.30 -23.99 -4.99
N GLY A 142 0.09 -23.59 -4.64
CA GLY A 142 -0.61 -24.06 -3.45
C GLY A 142 -0.01 -23.62 -2.12
N TYR A 143 0.72 -22.48 -2.08
CA TYR A 143 1.32 -21.97 -0.85
C TYR A 143 0.25 -21.41 0.10
N ARG A 144 0.41 -21.73 1.39
CA ARG A 144 -0.51 -21.30 2.45
C ARG A 144 0.07 -20.18 3.32
N SER A 145 1.40 -20.13 3.41
CA SER A 145 2.12 -19.10 4.17
C SER A 145 3.21 -18.45 3.31
N VAL A 146 3.33 -17.11 3.40
CA VAL A 146 4.25 -16.35 2.57
C VAL A 146 4.91 -15.24 3.39
N LEU A 147 6.26 -15.22 3.38
CA LEU A 147 7.05 -14.08 3.86
C LEU A 147 6.99 -12.96 2.81
N VAL A 148 6.51 -11.80 3.20
CA VAL A 148 6.44 -10.61 2.33
C VAL A 148 7.60 -9.68 2.68
N VAL A 149 8.52 -9.52 1.74
CA VAL A 149 9.73 -8.69 1.89
C VAL A 149 9.53 -7.37 1.16
N THR A 150 9.46 -6.27 1.91
CA THR A 150 9.41 -4.92 1.37
C THR A 150 9.84 -3.91 2.45
N ASN A 151 10.02 -2.62 2.10
CA ASN A 151 10.34 -1.61 3.12
C ASN A 151 9.17 -1.43 4.11
N ASN A 152 9.51 -1.11 5.35
CA ASN A 152 8.54 -0.95 6.42
C ASN A 152 7.41 0.05 6.09
N TYR A 153 7.70 1.23 5.50
CA TYR A 153 6.68 2.20 5.10
C TYR A 153 5.74 1.71 3.99
N HIS A 154 6.19 0.74 3.17
CA HIS A 154 5.40 0.14 2.11
C HIS A 154 4.59 -1.09 2.57
N MET A 155 4.99 -1.71 3.68
CA MET A 155 4.42 -2.96 4.19
C MET A 155 2.91 -2.91 4.44
N PRO A 156 2.34 -1.88 5.11
CA PRO A 156 0.90 -1.86 5.38
C PRO A 156 0.05 -1.91 4.10
N ARG A 157 0.44 -1.15 3.06
CA ARG A 157 -0.28 -1.14 1.79
C ARG A 157 -0.09 -2.44 1.00
N SER A 158 1.10 -3.00 1.00
CA SER A 158 1.39 -4.28 0.35
C SER A 158 0.57 -5.42 0.94
N LEU A 159 0.51 -5.50 2.27
CA LEU A 159 -0.29 -6.52 2.94
C LEU A 159 -1.79 -6.34 2.71
N LEU A 160 -2.28 -5.09 2.63
CA LEU A 160 -3.68 -4.81 2.32
C LEU A 160 -4.05 -5.36 0.93
N GLU A 161 -3.23 -5.09 -0.09
CA GLU A 161 -3.49 -5.55 -1.45
C GLU A 161 -3.34 -7.08 -1.59
N LEU A 162 -2.31 -7.67 -0.98
CA LEU A 162 -2.10 -9.12 -0.99
C LEU A 162 -3.26 -9.88 -0.31
N ARG A 163 -3.71 -9.44 0.86
CA ARG A 163 -4.85 -10.02 1.57
C ARG A 163 -6.16 -9.86 0.82
N ARG A 164 -6.29 -8.80 0.03
CA ARG A 164 -7.45 -8.59 -0.84
C ARG A 164 -7.52 -9.66 -1.95
N VAL A 165 -6.38 -10.02 -2.53
CA VAL A 165 -6.31 -10.99 -3.63
C VAL A 165 -6.32 -12.43 -3.10
N ARG A 166 -5.65 -12.68 -1.97
CA ARG A 166 -5.52 -14.01 -1.35
C ARG A 166 -5.88 -13.96 0.14
N PRO A 167 -7.17 -13.89 0.50
CA PRO A 167 -7.61 -13.79 1.89
C PRO A 167 -7.26 -15.04 2.73
N ASP A 168 -7.14 -16.20 2.10
CA ASP A 168 -6.87 -17.50 2.77
C ASP A 168 -5.36 -17.76 2.97
N THR A 169 -4.48 -16.87 2.49
CA THR A 169 -3.03 -17.01 2.63
C THR A 169 -2.55 -16.26 3.88
N GLN A 170 -1.73 -16.92 4.68
CA GLN A 170 -1.05 -16.29 5.82
C GLN A 170 0.14 -15.47 5.33
N PHE A 171 0.00 -14.15 5.31
CA PHE A 171 1.10 -13.23 4.97
C PHE A 171 1.84 -12.80 6.23
N ILE A 172 3.14 -13.09 6.27
CA ILE A 172 4.07 -12.76 7.35
C ILE A 172 4.94 -11.59 6.89
N ALA A 173 4.83 -10.45 7.58
CA ALA A 173 5.62 -9.27 7.26
C ALA A 173 7.09 -9.46 7.56
N TYR A 174 7.95 -9.20 6.59
CA TYR A 174 9.39 -9.08 6.77
C TYR A 174 9.86 -7.71 6.29
N PRO A 175 9.79 -6.68 7.16
CA PRO A 175 10.16 -5.32 6.78
C PRO A 175 11.67 -5.19 6.62
N VAL A 176 12.11 -4.68 5.45
CA VAL A 176 13.47 -4.18 5.26
C VAL A 176 13.51 -2.77 5.84
N VAL A 177 14.17 -2.63 6.97
CA VAL A 177 14.22 -1.38 7.71
C VAL A 177 15.40 -0.55 7.21
N ASN A 178 15.12 0.63 6.65
CA ASN A 178 16.16 1.61 6.39
C ASN A 178 16.78 2.06 7.73
N SER A 179 18.10 2.15 7.80
CA SER A 179 18.85 2.57 8.99
C SER A 179 18.37 3.92 9.55
N ASP A 180 17.86 4.80 8.69
CA ASP A 180 17.35 6.13 9.06
C ASP A 180 16.09 6.11 9.94
N LEU A 181 15.33 5.01 9.94
CA LEU A 181 14.16 4.84 10.81
C LEU A 181 14.50 4.33 12.20
N LYS A 182 15.63 3.61 12.34
CA LYS A 182 16.11 3.14 13.65
C LYS A 182 16.67 4.28 14.49
N THR A 183 17.10 5.36 13.86
CA THR A 183 17.53 6.57 14.55
C THR A 183 16.33 7.48 14.77
N SER A 184 16.15 8.00 15.98
CA SER A 184 15.08 8.95 16.38
C SER A 184 15.05 10.25 15.56
N ASN A 185 15.79 10.32 14.45
CA ASN A 185 16.00 11.49 13.60
C ASN A 185 15.20 11.51 12.28
N TRP A 186 14.29 10.54 12.05
CA TRP A 186 13.50 10.51 10.83
C TRP A 186 12.67 11.80 10.59
N LEU A 187 12.23 12.46 11.69
CA LEU A 187 11.56 13.76 11.65
C LEU A 187 12.44 14.91 11.12
N ARG A 188 13.77 14.71 11.07
CA ARG A 188 14.71 15.70 10.52
C ARG A 188 15.04 15.47 9.06
N ASN A 189 14.62 14.34 8.48
CA ASN A 189 14.84 14.05 7.06
C ASN A 189 13.57 14.35 6.24
N PRO A 190 13.49 15.50 5.53
CA PRO A 190 12.30 15.91 4.81
C PRO A 190 11.95 14.97 3.64
N LEU A 191 12.93 14.31 3.02
CA LEU A 191 12.69 13.35 1.96
C LEU A 191 12.00 12.10 2.49
N PHE A 192 12.37 11.70 3.70
CA PHE A 192 11.78 10.55 4.36
C PHE A 192 10.34 10.84 4.84
N ILE A 193 10.10 12.02 5.44
CA ILE A 193 8.74 12.47 5.80
C ILE A 193 7.84 12.48 4.57
N LYS A 194 8.35 13.01 3.44
CA LYS A 194 7.62 13.01 2.17
C LYS A 194 7.27 11.58 1.71
N ALA A 195 8.21 10.64 1.81
CA ALA A 195 7.98 9.25 1.42
C ALA A 195 6.90 8.59 2.28
N ILE A 196 6.95 8.74 3.62
CA ILE A 196 5.92 8.21 4.53
C ILE A 196 4.56 8.86 4.28
N LEU A 197 4.52 10.18 4.09
CA LEU A 197 3.27 10.91 3.84
C LEU A 197 2.60 10.45 2.52
N LEU A 198 3.40 10.25 1.48
CA LEU A 198 2.91 9.73 0.20
C LEU A 198 2.40 8.29 0.34
N GLU A 199 3.10 7.44 1.08
CA GLU A 199 2.64 6.06 1.32
C GLU A 199 1.39 6.03 2.21
N TYR A 200 1.29 6.91 3.22
CA TYR A 200 0.07 7.06 4.00
C TYR A 200 -1.13 7.47 3.14
N ALA A 201 -0.96 8.45 2.24
CA ALA A 201 -2.02 8.85 1.32
C ALA A 201 -2.47 7.70 0.42
N LYS A 202 -1.51 6.95 -0.18
CA LYS A 202 -1.81 5.77 -1.01
C LYS A 202 -2.49 4.65 -0.20
N TYR A 203 -2.02 4.40 1.01
CA TYR A 203 -2.62 3.42 1.93
C TYR A 203 -4.05 3.81 2.31
N SER A 204 -4.31 5.10 2.60
CA SER A 204 -5.64 5.61 2.93
C SER A 204 -6.62 5.42 1.76
N VAL A 205 -6.18 5.71 0.52
CA VAL A 205 -6.99 5.46 -0.69
C VAL A 205 -7.27 3.97 -0.89
N ALA A 206 -6.27 3.11 -0.72
CA ALA A 206 -6.42 1.66 -0.82
C ALA A 206 -7.39 1.12 0.25
N SER A 207 -7.27 1.59 1.48
CA SER A 207 -8.16 1.22 2.61
C SER A 207 -9.59 1.65 2.37
N LEU A 208 -9.80 2.88 1.86
CA LEU A 208 -11.13 3.39 1.54
C LEU A 208 -11.78 2.58 0.40
N ARG A 209 -11.00 2.23 -0.64
CA ARG A 209 -11.46 1.37 -1.73
C ARG A 209 -11.89 -0.01 -1.22
N GLU A 210 -11.10 -0.60 -0.34
CA GLU A 210 -11.41 -1.91 0.24
C GLU A 210 -12.64 -1.85 1.15
N PHE A 211 -12.79 -0.78 1.94
CA PHE A 211 -13.98 -0.52 2.73
C PHE A 211 -15.22 -0.39 1.84
N ALA A 212 -15.14 0.42 0.78
CA ALA A 212 -16.23 0.61 -0.17
C ALA A 212 -16.64 -0.72 -0.84
N ARG A 213 -15.66 -1.53 -1.26
CA ARG A 213 -15.90 -2.85 -1.85
C ARG A 213 -16.68 -3.76 -0.88
N LYS A 214 -16.28 -3.81 0.37
CA LYS A 214 -16.89 -4.70 1.37
C LYS A 214 -18.30 -4.27 1.81
N HIS A 215 -18.63 -2.97 1.70
CA HIS A 215 -19.85 -2.45 2.31
C HIS A 215 -20.82 -1.82 1.30
N LEU A 216 -20.36 -1.47 0.11
CA LEU A 216 -21.17 -0.74 -0.87
C LEU A 216 -21.41 -1.53 -2.17
N VAL A 217 -20.65 -2.63 -2.40
CA VAL A 217 -20.86 -3.51 -3.58
C VAL A 217 -21.63 -4.73 -3.11
N PRO A 218 -22.82 -5.02 -3.66
CA PRO A 218 -23.58 -6.24 -3.34
C PRO A 218 -22.78 -7.48 -3.76
N ASP A 219 -22.83 -8.56 -2.95
CA ASP A 219 -22.11 -9.83 -3.18
C ASP A 219 -22.40 -10.49 -4.55
N SER A 220 -23.50 -10.11 -5.20
CA SER A 220 -23.90 -10.63 -6.50
C SER A 220 -23.02 -10.22 -7.70
N GLU A 221 -22.18 -9.21 -7.54
CA GLU A 221 -21.28 -8.72 -8.62
C GLU A 221 -19.84 -9.22 -8.48
N VAL A 222 -19.49 -9.81 -7.33
CA VAL A 222 -18.12 -10.25 -7.01
C VAL A 222 -17.82 -11.62 -7.65
N ASP A 223 -18.82 -12.46 -7.87
CA ASP A 223 -18.69 -13.84 -8.35
C ASP A 223 -18.85 -14.00 -9.88
N ALA A 224 -18.98 -12.92 -10.65
CA ALA A 224 -19.00 -13.03 -12.11
C ALA A 224 -17.58 -13.39 -12.60
N PRO A 225 -17.34 -14.60 -13.18
CA PRO A 225 -16.04 -14.92 -13.77
C PRO A 225 -15.78 -13.92 -14.88
N ARG A 226 -14.64 -13.20 -14.81
CA ARG A 226 -14.18 -12.37 -15.93
C ARG A 226 -14.02 -13.29 -17.13
N GLN A 227 -14.95 -13.21 -18.04
CA GLN A 227 -14.84 -13.88 -19.33
C GLN A 227 -13.55 -13.44 -20.00
N ALA A 228 -12.69 -14.40 -20.33
CA ALA A 228 -11.54 -14.14 -21.17
C ALA A 228 -11.98 -13.51 -22.50
N PRO A 229 -11.19 -12.61 -23.08
CA PRO A 229 -11.47 -12.09 -24.42
C PRO A 229 -11.59 -13.27 -25.37
N GLN A 230 -12.72 -13.39 -26.08
CA GLN A 230 -12.86 -14.33 -27.17
C GLN A 230 -11.97 -13.80 -28.30
N GLU A 231 -10.92 -14.52 -28.64
CA GLU A 231 -10.13 -14.30 -29.83
C GLU A 231 -11.00 -14.64 -31.03
N GLU A 232 -11.31 -13.61 -31.85
CA GLU A 232 -11.77 -13.77 -33.25
C GLU A 232 -10.57 -13.75 -34.19
#